data_2b6ad354a766a82664d122d8cfa82381
#
_entry.id   2b6ad354a766a82664d122d8cfa82381
#
_cell.length_a   1.000
_cell.length_b   1.000
_cell.length_c   1.000
_cell.angle_alpha   90.00
_cell.angle_beta   90.00
_cell.angle_gamma   90.00
#
_symmetry.space_group_name_H-M   'P 1'
#
loop_
_entity.id
_entity.type
_entity.pdbx_description
1 polymer ?
#
loop_
_entity_poly.entity_id
_entity_poly.type
_entity_poly.pdbx_seq_one_letter_code
_entity_poly.pdbx_strand_id
1 'polypeptide(L)'
;GSGLLGASIGLGLRAAGCEDVYVQDISPTAEAVAQDIGAGTSFSTLSEEERAAFAPQLVVVAAPPDSAGAVCARALNTYAPRPEAGYPGAVVTDVASVKVQPLADVLASGADASRYVGSHPMAGREKSGPVAARGELFQARPWIICEHDSVRPECVRLVRSVAVELGAIVTSLSVEEHDQTVALISHVPQAMSSLLASRLQDTPLYALSL
;
A
#
# COMPACT_ATOMS: atom_id res chain seq x y z
N GLY A 1 -0.75 -7.14 -2.89
CA GLY A 1 -0.18 -6.69 -4.17
C GLY A 1 1.33 -6.54 -4.09
N SER A 2 2.03 -7.17 -5.04
CA SER A 2 3.49 -7.17 -5.13
C SER A 2 4.02 -6.35 -6.32
N GLY A 3 3.30 -5.28 -6.66
CA GLY A 3 3.75 -4.27 -7.61
C GLY A 3 4.90 -3.42 -7.08
N LEU A 4 5.14 -2.24 -7.70
CA LEU A 4 6.22 -1.33 -7.31
C LEU A 4 6.24 -1.04 -5.80
N LEU A 5 5.12 -0.57 -5.23
CA LEU A 5 5.07 -0.16 -3.82
C LEU A 5 5.16 -1.35 -2.88
N GLY A 6 4.33 -2.39 -3.10
CA GLY A 6 4.32 -3.57 -2.23
C GLY A 6 5.67 -4.29 -2.20
N ALA A 7 6.28 -4.53 -3.36
CA ALA A 7 7.61 -5.14 -3.43
C ALA A 7 8.71 -4.23 -2.82
N SER A 8 8.61 -2.89 -2.98
CA SER A 8 9.57 -1.98 -2.34
C SER A 8 9.46 -1.97 -0.81
N ILE A 9 8.24 -2.05 -0.27
CA ILE A 9 8.02 -2.21 1.17
C ILE A 9 8.67 -3.52 1.66
N GLY A 10 8.41 -4.63 0.94
CA GLY A 10 9.00 -5.92 1.28
C GLY A 10 10.53 -5.89 1.27
N LEU A 11 11.15 -5.34 0.22
CA LEU A 11 12.60 -5.17 0.12
C LEU A 11 13.16 -4.33 1.27
N GLY A 12 12.51 -3.20 1.59
CA GLY A 12 12.95 -2.32 2.67
C GLY A 12 12.86 -3.00 4.04
N LEU A 13 11.78 -3.72 4.33
CA LEU A 13 11.61 -4.47 5.58
C LEU A 13 12.64 -5.60 5.71
N ARG A 14 12.91 -6.34 4.62
CA ARG A 14 13.96 -7.36 4.62
C ARG A 14 15.34 -6.77 4.86
N ALA A 15 15.65 -5.62 4.24
CA ALA A 15 16.90 -4.90 4.48
C ALA A 15 17.03 -4.40 5.93
N ALA A 16 15.92 -4.07 6.58
CA ALA A 16 15.85 -3.69 8.00
C ALA A 16 15.91 -4.92 8.96
N GLY A 17 16.06 -6.14 8.44
CA GLY A 17 16.20 -7.36 9.24
C GLY A 17 14.88 -8.06 9.58
N CYS A 18 13.76 -7.69 8.97
CA CYS A 18 12.51 -8.42 9.14
C CYS A 18 12.57 -9.71 8.31
N GLU A 19 12.59 -10.86 8.98
CA GLU A 19 12.70 -12.17 8.31
C GLU A 19 11.35 -12.68 7.79
N ASP A 20 10.26 -12.39 8.52
CA ASP A 20 8.92 -12.90 8.24
C ASP A 20 8.13 -11.93 7.32
N VAL A 21 8.63 -11.74 6.10
CA VAL A 21 7.95 -10.95 5.07
C VAL A 21 7.41 -11.88 4.00
N TYR A 22 6.09 -11.81 3.78
CA TYR A 22 5.39 -12.59 2.76
C TYR A 22 4.79 -11.66 1.70
N VAL A 23 4.84 -12.07 0.45
CA VAL A 23 4.26 -11.35 -0.69
C VAL A 23 3.13 -12.18 -1.30
N GLN A 24 2.05 -11.49 -1.69
CA GLN A 24 0.91 -12.10 -2.37
C GLN A 24 0.39 -11.16 -3.45
N ASP A 25 0.08 -11.71 -4.62
CA ASP A 25 -0.51 -10.95 -5.73
C ASP A 25 -1.59 -11.77 -6.46
N ILE A 26 -2.51 -11.09 -7.13
CA ILE A 26 -3.47 -11.74 -8.03
C ILE A 26 -2.79 -12.28 -9.29
N SER A 27 -1.62 -11.72 -9.65
CA SER A 27 -0.75 -12.19 -10.72
C SER A 27 0.31 -13.12 -10.14
N PRO A 28 0.26 -14.43 -10.43
CA PRO A 28 1.30 -15.36 -9.97
C PRO A 28 2.70 -14.97 -10.45
N THR A 29 2.80 -14.38 -11.64
CA THR A 29 4.07 -13.89 -12.18
C THR A 29 4.62 -12.73 -11.37
N ALA A 30 3.78 -11.76 -10.99
CA ALA A 30 4.22 -10.63 -10.16
C ALA A 30 4.65 -11.10 -8.77
N GLU A 31 3.94 -12.05 -8.17
CA GLU A 31 4.30 -12.64 -6.88
C GLU A 31 5.64 -13.38 -6.95
N ALA A 32 5.85 -14.22 -7.98
CA ALA A 32 7.11 -14.94 -8.19
C ALA A 32 8.28 -13.97 -8.38
N VAL A 33 8.13 -12.96 -9.24
CA VAL A 33 9.18 -11.94 -9.44
C VAL A 33 9.49 -11.19 -8.15
N ALA A 34 8.48 -10.84 -7.35
CA ALA A 34 8.70 -10.18 -6.06
C ALA A 34 9.51 -11.06 -5.10
N GLN A 35 9.26 -12.38 -5.09
CA GLN A 35 10.09 -13.34 -4.34
C GLN A 35 11.51 -13.39 -4.89
N ASP A 36 11.68 -13.52 -6.21
CA ASP A 36 12.99 -13.65 -6.86
C ASP A 36 13.91 -12.45 -6.60
N ILE A 37 13.35 -11.25 -6.53
CA ILE A 37 14.11 -10.04 -6.17
C ILE A 37 14.35 -9.89 -4.66
N GLY A 38 13.84 -10.80 -3.82
CA GLY A 38 14.03 -10.80 -2.37
C GLY A 38 13.05 -9.94 -1.58
N ALA A 39 11.91 -9.53 -2.16
CA ALA A 39 10.92 -8.71 -1.47
C ALA A 39 10.16 -9.46 -0.35
N GLY A 40 10.17 -10.78 -0.37
CA GLY A 40 9.54 -11.64 0.61
C GLY A 40 9.32 -13.05 0.09
N THR A 41 8.84 -13.93 0.93
CA THR A 41 8.45 -15.30 0.55
C THR A 41 7.07 -15.27 -0.11
N SER A 42 6.90 -15.97 -1.24
CA SER A 42 5.58 -16.08 -1.88
C SER A 42 4.58 -16.77 -0.95
N PHE A 43 3.46 -16.11 -0.68
CA PHE A 43 2.39 -16.68 0.14
C PHE A 43 1.75 -17.91 -0.53
N SER A 44 1.77 -17.94 -1.85
CA SER A 44 1.22 -19.05 -2.64
C SER A 44 2.01 -20.36 -2.48
N THR A 45 3.26 -20.29 -2.02
CA THR A 45 4.09 -21.48 -1.77
C THR A 45 3.81 -22.17 -0.43
N LEU A 46 3.09 -21.50 0.48
CA LEU A 46 2.70 -22.08 1.76
C LEU A 46 1.70 -23.22 1.56
N SER A 47 1.82 -24.27 2.38
CA SER A 47 0.81 -25.32 2.48
C SER A 47 -0.51 -24.79 3.03
N GLU A 48 -1.59 -25.56 2.91
CA GLU A 48 -2.89 -25.20 3.49
C GLU A 48 -2.81 -25.05 5.02
N GLU A 49 -2.05 -25.91 5.69
CA GLU A 49 -1.85 -25.85 7.13
C GLU A 49 -1.11 -24.57 7.56
N GLU A 50 -0.04 -24.23 6.86
CA GLU A 50 0.72 -22.99 7.11
C GLU A 50 -0.14 -21.74 6.88
N ARG A 51 -0.94 -21.72 5.81
CA ARG A 51 -1.89 -20.61 5.55
C ARG A 51 -2.96 -20.49 6.62
N ALA A 52 -3.49 -21.61 7.09
CA ALA A 52 -4.50 -21.61 8.15
C ALA A 52 -3.93 -21.14 9.50
N ALA A 53 -2.67 -21.48 9.79
CA ALA A 53 -1.97 -21.04 10.99
C ALA A 53 -1.41 -19.62 10.88
N PHE A 54 -1.38 -19.03 9.67
CA PHE A 54 -0.73 -17.75 9.43
C PHE A 54 -1.40 -16.62 10.23
N ALA A 55 -0.60 -15.88 10.97
CA ALA A 55 -1.03 -14.86 11.92
C ALA A 55 -0.16 -13.58 11.78
N PRO A 56 -0.30 -12.82 10.68
CA PRO A 56 0.51 -11.64 10.44
C PRO A 56 0.18 -10.52 11.44
N GLN A 57 1.18 -9.78 11.88
CA GLN A 57 0.96 -8.57 12.68
C GLN A 57 0.43 -7.41 11.82
N LEU A 58 0.91 -7.32 10.58
CA LEU A 58 0.55 -6.26 9.63
C LEU A 58 0.26 -6.85 8.24
N VAL A 59 -0.79 -6.36 7.62
CA VAL A 59 -1.08 -6.59 6.20
C VAL A 59 -1.03 -5.26 5.46
N VAL A 60 -0.16 -5.15 4.47
CA VAL A 60 -0.06 -3.98 3.58
C VAL A 60 -0.77 -4.28 2.27
N VAL A 61 -1.82 -3.53 1.99
CA VAL A 61 -2.61 -3.64 0.76
C VAL A 61 -2.09 -2.63 -0.27
N ALA A 62 -1.35 -3.12 -1.26
CA ALA A 62 -0.85 -2.34 -2.39
C ALA A 62 -1.65 -2.67 -3.66
N ALA A 63 -2.96 -2.48 -3.58
CA ALA A 63 -3.92 -2.69 -4.66
C ALA A 63 -4.30 -1.36 -5.35
N PRO A 64 -4.87 -1.39 -6.56
CA PRO A 64 -5.43 -0.21 -7.20
C PRO A 64 -6.48 0.49 -6.31
N PRO A 65 -6.64 1.83 -6.42
CA PRO A 65 -7.52 2.61 -5.56
C PRO A 65 -8.98 2.12 -5.52
N ASP A 66 -9.49 1.65 -6.65
CA ASP A 66 -10.87 1.15 -6.83
C ASP A 66 -11.14 -0.19 -6.13
N SER A 67 -10.10 -0.93 -5.79
CA SER A 67 -10.21 -2.24 -5.15
C SER A 67 -9.58 -2.28 -3.73
N ALA A 68 -8.82 -1.26 -3.36
CA ALA A 68 -8.08 -1.22 -2.10
C ALA A 68 -8.98 -1.43 -0.88
N GLY A 69 -10.12 -0.75 -0.80
CA GLY A 69 -11.05 -0.87 0.33
C GLY A 69 -11.62 -2.27 0.49
N ALA A 70 -12.07 -2.89 -0.61
CA ALA A 70 -12.59 -4.26 -0.59
C ALA A 70 -11.50 -5.29 -0.20
N VAL A 71 -10.26 -5.07 -0.64
CA VAL A 71 -9.13 -5.93 -0.25
C VAL A 71 -8.78 -5.75 1.22
N CYS A 72 -8.79 -4.52 1.74
CA CYS A 72 -8.59 -4.24 3.18
C CYS A 72 -9.67 -4.91 4.03
N ALA A 73 -10.95 -4.77 3.67
CA ALA A 73 -12.05 -5.40 4.38
C ALA A 73 -11.90 -6.93 4.43
N ARG A 74 -11.55 -7.54 3.31
CA ARG A 74 -11.27 -8.98 3.24
C ARG A 74 -10.09 -9.37 4.13
N ALA A 75 -9.00 -8.60 4.13
CA ALA A 75 -7.85 -8.88 4.99
C ALA A 75 -8.19 -8.77 6.48
N LEU A 76 -8.97 -7.76 6.90
CA LEU A 76 -9.47 -7.60 8.26
C LEU A 76 -10.29 -8.80 8.72
N ASN A 77 -11.14 -9.35 7.86
CA ASN A 77 -11.95 -10.53 8.15
C ASN A 77 -11.13 -11.82 8.15
N THR A 78 -10.22 -12.00 7.19
CA THR A 78 -9.35 -13.18 7.09
C THR A 78 -8.44 -13.30 8.30
N TYR A 79 -7.85 -12.19 8.72
CA TYR A 79 -6.93 -12.11 9.86
C TYR A 79 -7.60 -11.47 11.08
N ALA A 80 -8.82 -11.90 11.35
CA ALA A 80 -9.58 -11.49 12.54
C ALA A 80 -8.91 -12.00 13.83
N PRO A 81 -9.20 -11.39 14.99
CA PRO A 81 -8.71 -11.88 16.27
C PRO A 81 -9.07 -13.35 16.50
N ARG A 82 -8.14 -14.10 17.09
CA ARG A 82 -8.30 -15.49 17.56
C ARG A 82 -7.87 -15.55 19.03
N PRO A 83 -8.76 -15.17 19.96
CA PRO A 83 -8.42 -15.05 21.39
C PRO A 83 -7.88 -16.34 22.00
N GLU A 84 -8.38 -17.48 21.57
CA GLU A 84 -7.93 -18.81 21.99
C GLU A 84 -6.47 -19.11 21.60
N ALA A 85 -5.98 -18.47 20.54
CA ALA A 85 -4.59 -18.55 20.08
C ALA A 85 -3.76 -17.34 20.55
N GLY A 86 -4.32 -16.42 21.33
CA GLY A 86 -3.65 -15.18 21.74
C GLY A 86 -3.37 -14.20 20.60
N TYR A 87 -4.04 -14.37 19.46
CA TYR A 87 -3.84 -13.53 18.27
C TYR A 87 -4.81 -12.34 18.26
N PRO A 88 -4.32 -11.09 18.33
CA PRO A 88 -5.16 -9.88 18.42
C PRO A 88 -5.80 -9.48 17.07
N GLY A 89 -5.51 -10.21 16.01
CA GLY A 89 -5.84 -9.85 14.64
C GLY A 89 -4.78 -8.95 13.98
N ALA A 90 -4.68 -9.02 12.66
CA ALA A 90 -3.77 -8.17 11.92
C ALA A 90 -4.21 -6.71 11.93
N VAL A 91 -3.25 -5.80 11.99
CA VAL A 91 -3.43 -4.42 11.52
C VAL A 91 -3.41 -4.44 10.00
N VAL A 92 -4.31 -3.71 9.36
CA VAL A 92 -4.38 -3.60 7.90
C VAL A 92 -4.16 -2.16 7.50
N THR A 93 -3.23 -1.93 6.59
CA THR A 93 -3.02 -0.62 5.97
C THR A 93 -3.06 -0.74 4.45
N ASP A 94 -3.57 0.27 3.78
CA ASP A 94 -3.41 0.41 2.34
C ASP A 94 -2.38 1.49 2.01
N VAL A 95 -1.86 1.46 0.79
CA VAL A 95 -0.91 2.45 0.26
C VAL A 95 -1.44 3.12 -1.02
N ALA A 96 -2.76 3.12 -1.21
CA ALA A 96 -3.42 3.75 -2.35
C ALA A 96 -3.31 5.28 -2.30
N SER A 97 -3.55 5.92 -3.44
CA SER A 97 -3.49 7.39 -3.57
C SER A 97 -4.77 8.14 -3.17
N VAL A 98 -5.81 7.42 -2.73
CA VAL A 98 -7.06 7.97 -2.19
C VAL A 98 -7.36 7.31 -0.85
N LYS A 99 -8.06 8.02 0.06
CA LYS A 99 -8.31 7.54 1.44
C LYS A 99 -9.78 7.50 1.81
N VAL A 100 -10.59 8.42 1.32
CA VAL A 100 -12.04 8.47 1.64
C VAL A 100 -12.75 7.19 1.20
N GLN A 101 -12.55 6.78 -0.06
CA GLN A 101 -13.25 5.61 -0.59
C GLN A 101 -12.82 4.29 0.08
N PRO A 102 -11.52 3.99 0.26
CA PRO A 102 -11.10 2.77 0.96
C PRO A 102 -11.65 2.67 2.40
N LEU A 103 -11.67 3.78 3.15
CA LEU A 103 -12.28 3.80 4.49
C LEU A 103 -13.78 3.53 4.43
N ALA A 104 -14.50 4.20 3.50
CA ALA A 104 -15.94 4.00 3.31
C ALA A 104 -16.28 2.53 2.99
N ASP A 105 -15.50 1.88 2.12
CA ASP A 105 -15.67 0.47 1.77
C ASP A 105 -15.44 -0.45 2.97
N VAL A 106 -14.40 -0.19 3.77
CA VAL A 106 -14.13 -0.95 5.00
C VAL A 106 -15.30 -0.82 5.98
N LEU A 107 -15.78 0.41 6.24
CA LEU A 107 -16.90 0.66 7.13
C LEU A 107 -18.21 -0.01 6.64
N ALA A 108 -18.50 0.10 5.35
CA ALA A 108 -19.69 -0.49 4.73
C ALA A 108 -19.67 -2.02 4.76
N SER A 109 -18.48 -2.65 4.77
CA SER A 109 -18.33 -4.11 4.83
C SER A 109 -18.66 -4.71 6.19
N GLY A 110 -18.75 -3.92 7.25
CA GLY A 110 -18.90 -4.39 8.63
C GLY A 110 -17.62 -5.02 9.22
N ALA A 111 -16.47 -4.94 8.54
CA ALA A 111 -15.19 -5.38 9.08
C ALA A 111 -14.76 -4.49 10.26
N ASP A 112 -13.91 -5.03 11.14
CA ASP A 112 -13.39 -4.28 12.31
C ASP A 112 -12.43 -3.16 11.86
N ALA A 113 -13.01 -2.00 11.56
CA ALA A 113 -12.28 -0.82 11.12
C ALA A 113 -11.29 -0.30 12.18
N SER A 114 -11.43 -0.69 13.46
CA SER A 114 -10.48 -0.26 14.51
C SER A 114 -9.04 -0.74 14.25
N ARG A 115 -8.85 -1.73 13.38
CA ARG A 115 -7.56 -2.27 12.96
C ARG A 115 -7.10 -1.78 11.57
N TYR A 116 -7.89 -0.91 10.93
CA TYR A 116 -7.54 -0.33 9.64
C TYR A 116 -6.87 1.03 9.81
N VAL A 117 -5.78 1.25 9.08
CA VAL A 117 -5.04 2.52 9.04
C VAL A 117 -4.82 2.88 7.58
N GLY A 118 -5.48 3.91 7.07
CA GLY A 118 -5.20 4.42 5.74
C GLY A 118 -3.80 5.02 5.67
N SER A 119 -3.02 4.72 4.65
CA SER A 119 -1.73 5.38 4.45
C SER A 119 -1.42 5.62 2.97
N HIS A 120 -0.49 6.54 2.70
CA HIS A 120 -0.09 6.88 1.34
C HIS A 120 1.37 7.34 1.30
N PRO A 121 2.31 6.48 0.88
CA PRO A 121 3.66 6.91 0.57
C PRO A 121 3.67 7.75 -0.72
N MET A 122 4.11 9.01 -0.62
CA MET A 122 4.25 9.92 -1.76
C MET A 122 5.52 9.58 -2.54
N ALA A 123 5.58 8.36 -3.04
CA ALA A 123 6.72 7.81 -3.75
C ALA A 123 6.23 7.02 -4.97
N GLY A 124 6.96 7.12 -6.06
CA GLY A 124 6.64 6.42 -7.29
C GLY A 124 7.80 6.49 -8.28
N ARG A 125 7.64 5.78 -9.38
CA ARG A 125 8.58 5.77 -10.50
C ARG A 125 7.81 5.72 -11.81
N GLU A 126 8.49 6.05 -12.89
CA GLU A 126 7.98 5.94 -14.26
C GLU A 126 7.74 4.50 -14.73
N LYS A 127 8.35 3.53 -14.03
CA LYS A 127 8.20 2.08 -14.27
C LYS A 127 7.33 1.45 -13.19
N SER A 128 6.51 0.50 -13.58
CA SER A 128 5.62 -0.26 -12.70
C SER A 128 6.10 -1.72 -12.50
N GLY A 129 5.43 -2.43 -11.62
CA GLY A 129 5.70 -3.85 -11.33
C GLY A 129 6.86 -4.09 -10.38
N PRO A 130 7.06 -5.36 -9.95
CA PRO A 130 8.06 -5.72 -8.95
C PRO A 130 9.50 -5.48 -9.43
N VAL A 131 9.80 -5.61 -10.72
CA VAL A 131 11.15 -5.38 -11.29
C VAL A 131 11.63 -3.93 -11.06
N ALA A 132 10.71 -2.98 -10.96
CA ALA A 132 11.04 -1.59 -10.69
C ALA A 132 11.22 -1.28 -9.19
N ALA A 133 10.92 -2.22 -8.30
CA ALA A 133 10.97 -2.04 -6.86
C ALA A 133 12.38 -1.73 -6.34
N ARG A 134 12.45 -0.94 -5.27
CA ARG A 134 13.70 -0.56 -4.57
C ARG A 134 13.42 -0.46 -3.08
N GLY A 135 14.28 -1.03 -2.24
CA GLY A 135 14.13 -0.95 -0.78
C GLY A 135 14.23 0.48 -0.25
N GLU A 136 15.01 1.33 -0.91
CA GLU A 136 15.19 2.74 -0.58
C GLU A 136 14.14 3.70 -1.19
N LEU A 137 13.07 3.18 -1.81
CA LEU A 137 12.06 3.98 -2.53
C LEU A 137 11.44 5.08 -1.66
N PHE A 138 11.30 4.83 -0.37
CA PHE A 138 10.61 5.70 0.57
C PHE A 138 11.55 6.64 1.34
N GLN A 139 12.87 6.50 1.20
CA GLN A 139 13.84 7.33 1.92
C GLN A 139 13.65 8.81 1.64
N ALA A 140 13.49 9.59 2.71
CA ALA A 140 13.22 11.02 2.69
C ALA A 140 11.98 11.42 1.87
N ARG A 141 11.05 10.49 1.63
CA ARG A 141 9.78 10.76 0.96
C ARG A 141 8.67 10.96 1.99
N PRO A 142 7.70 11.85 1.74
CA PRO A 142 6.53 11.96 2.60
C PRO A 142 5.75 10.64 2.61
N TRP A 143 5.31 10.23 3.79
CA TRP A 143 4.36 9.13 3.98
C TRP A 143 3.23 9.63 4.85
N ILE A 144 2.05 9.77 4.26
CA ILE A 144 0.88 10.29 4.96
C ILE A 144 0.16 9.12 5.63
N ILE A 145 -0.17 9.27 6.91
CA ILE A 145 -1.02 8.35 7.67
C ILE A 145 -2.34 9.06 7.93
N CYS A 146 -3.45 8.40 7.58
CA CYS A 146 -4.78 8.93 7.75
C CYS A 146 -5.49 8.21 8.90
N GLU A 147 -5.74 8.96 9.95
CA GLU A 147 -6.45 8.49 11.14
C GLU A 147 -7.96 8.75 10.99
N HIS A 148 -8.77 7.90 11.60
CA HIS A 148 -10.24 8.06 11.68
C HIS A 148 -10.70 7.71 13.10
N ASP A 149 -11.93 8.12 13.47
CA ASP A 149 -12.42 8.11 14.85
C ASP A 149 -12.38 6.74 15.55
N SER A 150 -12.54 5.66 14.81
CA SER A 150 -12.59 4.32 15.39
C SER A 150 -11.23 3.59 15.41
N VAL A 151 -10.17 4.16 14.81
CA VAL A 151 -8.87 3.47 14.73
C VAL A 151 -8.18 3.39 16.10
N ARG A 152 -7.61 2.25 16.41
CA ARG A 152 -6.86 2.06 17.65
C ARG A 152 -5.47 2.71 17.55
N PRO A 153 -5.04 3.50 18.57
CA PRO A 153 -3.76 4.20 18.54
C PRO A 153 -2.54 3.27 18.36
N GLU A 154 -2.61 2.04 18.85
CA GLU A 154 -1.53 1.05 18.66
C GLU A 154 -1.40 0.62 17.19
N CYS A 155 -2.49 0.57 16.43
CA CYS A 155 -2.47 0.27 15.01
C CYS A 155 -1.78 1.40 14.23
N VAL A 156 -2.10 2.65 14.55
CA VAL A 156 -1.45 3.84 13.97
C VAL A 156 0.05 3.83 14.28
N ARG A 157 0.43 3.53 15.54
CA ARG A 157 1.85 3.44 15.93
C ARG A 157 2.60 2.38 15.14
N LEU A 158 1.99 1.21 14.90
CA LEU A 158 2.63 0.14 14.11
C LEU A 158 2.87 0.59 12.67
N VAL A 159 1.87 1.14 11.99
CA VAL A 159 2.03 1.62 10.60
C VAL A 159 3.07 2.75 10.52
N ARG A 160 3.04 3.68 11.50
CA ARG A 160 4.02 4.75 11.61
C ARG A 160 5.44 4.21 11.79
N SER A 161 5.65 3.22 12.64
CA SER A 161 6.97 2.62 12.87
C SER A 161 7.53 1.98 11.60
N VAL A 162 6.69 1.31 10.83
CA VAL A 162 7.07 0.74 9.52
C VAL A 162 7.48 1.84 8.54
N ALA A 163 6.70 2.91 8.41
CA ALA A 163 7.05 4.01 7.52
C ALA A 163 8.38 4.69 7.91
N VAL A 164 8.62 4.88 9.21
CA VAL A 164 9.89 5.44 9.75
C VAL A 164 11.05 4.49 9.50
N GLU A 165 10.88 3.19 9.71
CA GLU A 165 11.91 2.17 9.44
C GLU A 165 12.33 2.17 7.97
N LEU A 166 11.37 2.40 7.07
CA LEU A 166 11.63 2.55 5.62
C LEU A 166 12.24 3.91 5.25
N GLY A 167 12.57 4.76 6.22
CA GLY A 167 13.22 6.05 6.02
C GLY A 167 12.29 7.17 5.55
N ALA A 168 10.97 6.99 5.63
CA ALA A 168 10.00 7.99 5.21
C ALA A 168 9.85 9.13 6.23
N ILE A 169 9.42 10.30 5.74
CA ILE A 169 9.02 11.45 6.57
C ILE A 169 7.51 11.36 6.80
N VAL A 170 7.12 10.97 8.02
CA VAL A 170 5.71 10.68 8.32
C VAL A 170 4.95 11.94 8.72
N THR A 171 3.78 12.14 8.10
CA THR A 171 2.81 13.20 8.41
C THR A 171 1.44 12.57 8.63
N SER A 172 0.63 13.13 9.55
CA SER A 172 -0.77 12.72 9.73
C SER A 172 -1.72 13.76 9.15
N LEU A 173 -2.77 13.28 8.48
CA LEU A 173 -3.92 14.08 7.99
C LEU A 173 -5.20 13.30 8.28
N SER A 174 -6.36 13.98 8.28
CA SER A 174 -7.63 13.28 8.13
C SER A 174 -7.77 12.71 6.71
N VAL A 175 -8.67 11.77 6.51
CA VAL A 175 -8.89 11.16 5.18
C VAL A 175 -9.36 12.19 4.16
N GLU A 176 -10.19 13.16 4.59
CA GLU A 176 -10.72 14.24 3.76
C GLU A 176 -9.63 15.25 3.39
N GLU A 177 -8.82 15.71 4.37
CA GLU A 177 -7.69 16.61 4.12
C GLU A 177 -6.66 15.98 3.17
N HIS A 178 -6.40 14.67 3.33
CA HIS A 178 -5.55 13.93 2.42
C HIS A 178 -6.05 14.02 0.98
N ASP A 179 -7.30 13.60 0.74
CA ASP A 179 -7.83 13.52 -0.63
C ASP A 179 -7.95 14.91 -1.28
N GLN A 180 -8.33 15.94 -0.52
CA GLN A 180 -8.34 17.33 -0.99
C GLN A 180 -6.94 17.82 -1.37
N THR A 181 -5.95 17.56 -0.50
CA THR A 181 -4.56 17.99 -0.73
C THR A 181 -3.97 17.28 -1.94
N VAL A 182 -4.11 15.94 -2.02
CA VAL A 182 -3.54 15.13 -3.11
C VAL A 182 -4.22 15.45 -4.45
N ALA A 183 -5.52 15.75 -4.46
CA ALA A 183 -6.21 16.21 -5.66
C ALA A 183 -5.55 17.46 -6.25
N LEU A 184 -5.20 18.43 -5.42
CA LEU A 184 -4.59 19.69 -5.86
C LEU A 184 -3.13 19.55 -6.30
N ILE A 185 -2.30 18.81 -5.54
CA ILE A 185 -0.85 18.76 -5.78
C ILE A 185 -0.42 17.64 -6.74
N SER A 186 -1.27 16.64 -6.96
CA SER A 186 -0.94 15.46 -7.77
C SER A 186 -1.95 15.23 -8.91
N HIS A 187 -3.24 15.03 -8.60
CA HIS A 187 -4.21 14.60 -9.60
C HIS A 187 -4.50 15.69 -10.64
N VAL A 188 -4.66 16.96 -10.22
CA VAL A 188 -4.91 18.08 -11.16
C VAL A 188 -3.71 18.30 -12.07
N PRO A 189 -2.45 18.41 -11.61
CA PRO A 189 -1.28 18.50 -12.48
C PRO A 189 -1.15 17.32 -13.44
N GLN A 190 -1.42 16.09 -12.97
CA GLN A 190 -1.39 14.90 -13.82
C GLN A 190 -2.44 14.95 -14.93
N ALA A 191 -3.68 15.35 -14.60
CA ALA A 191 -4.75 15.50 -15.58
C ALA A 191 -4.41 16.56 -16.63
N MET A 192 -3.89 17.71 -16.19
CA MET A 192 -3.44 18.78 -17.10
C MET A 192 -2.31 18.33 -18.02
N SER A 193 -1.31 17.63 -17.47
CA SER A 193 -0.19 17.07 -18.23
C SER A 193 -0.68 16.07 -19.27
N SER A 194 -1.62 15.18 -18.91
CA SER A 194 -2.21 14.21 -19.81
C SER A 194 -3.02 14.87 -20.95
N LEU A 195 -3.78 15.93 -20.62
CA LEU A 195 -4.53 16.72 -21.60
C LEU A 195 -3.60 17.44 -22.58
N LEU A 196 -2.50 18.03 -22.09
CA LEU A 196 -1.49 18.62 -22.95
C LEU A 196 -0.84 17.58 -23.87
N ALA A 197 -0.41 16.45 -23.29
CA ALA A 197 0.20 15.36 -24.05
C ALA A 197 -0.75 14.82 -25.15
N SER A 198 -2.04 14.69 -24.87
CA SER A 198 -3.02 14.25 -25.86
C SER A 198 -3.16 15.21 -27.06
N ARG A 199 -2.96 16.53 -26.84
CA ARG A 199 -2.96 17.53 -27.91
C ARG A 199 -1.71 17.47 -28.79
N LEU A 200 -0.61 16.95 -28.25
CA LEU A 200 0.66 16.85 -28.99
C LEU A 200 0.75 15.59 -29.87
N GLN A 201 -0.10 14.58 -29.64
CA GLN A 201 -0.07 13.31 -30.39
C GLN A 201 -0.26 13.51 -31.90
N ASP A 202 -1.08 14.49 -32.30
CA ASP A 202 -1.37 14.80 -33.71
C ASP A 202 -0.50 15.95 -34.26
N THR A 203 0.48 16.44 -33.47
CA THR A 203 1.31 17.56 -33.87
C THR A 203 2.49 17.07 -34.71
N PRO A 204 2.71 17.60 -35.92
CA PRO A 204 3.83 17.22 -36.75
C PRO A 204 5.17 17.48 -36.03
N LEU A 205 6.11 16.53 -36.12
CA LEU A 205 7.39 16.56 -35.40
C LEU A 205 8.18 17.88 -35.61
N TYR A 206 8.07 18.51 -36.79
CA TYR A 206 8.75 19.80 -37.05
C TYR A 206 8.16 20.97 -36.24
N ALA A 207 6.93 20.87 -35.77
CA ALA A 207 6.30 21.89 -34.93
C ALA A 207 6.70 21.77 -33.45
N LEU A 208 7.34 20.67 -33.05
CA LEU A 208 7.84 20.45 -31.70
C LEU A 208 9.28 20.97 -31.49
N SER A 209 9.93 21.43 -32.55
CA SER A 209 11.32 21.93 -32.52
C SER A 209 11.44 23.48 -32.52
N LEU A 210 10.32 24.18 -32.41
CA LEU A 210 10.23 25.65 -32.28
C LEU A 210 10.07 26.02 -30.81
#